data_df289bbf2ae7e801df58c5568f8fcb0b
#
_entry.id   df289bbf2ae7e801df58c5568f8fcb0b
#
_cell.length_a   1.000
_cell.length_b   1.000
_cell.length_c   1.000
_cell.angle_alpha   90.00
_cell.angle_beta   90.00
_cell.angle_gamma   90.00
#
_symmetry.space_group_name_H-M   'P 1'
#
loop_
_entity.id
_entity.type
_entity.pdbx_description
1 polymer ?
#
loop_
_entity_poly.entity_id
_entity_poly.type
_entity_poly.pdbx_seq_one_letter_code
_entity_poly.pdbx_strand_id
1 'polypeptide(L)'
;MEIKTADGTYIYTIDCTPVRHYRDLYSCINEGFELTGRVGENRDALWDCLTGFIGWPCEIRLSGISSLSKQRRAELQKILDVFTNAEKAYPDTINIVYVD
;
A
#
# COMPACT_ATOMS: atom_id res chain seq x y z
N MET A 1 -9.36 -3.73 -5.39
CA MET A 1 -10.40 -3.00 -6.14
C MET A 1 -10.32 -1.52 -5.81
N GLU A 2 -10.42 -0.70 -6.83
CA GLU A 2 -10.47 0.75 -6.66
C GLU A 2 -11.91 1.19 -6.43
N ILE A 3 -12.14 1.95 -5.35
CA ILE A 3 -13.44 2.49 -5.01
C ILE A 3 -13.29 3.99 -4.84
N LYS A 4 -14.16 4.76 -5.48
CA LYS A 4 -14.18 6.20 -5.31
C LYS A 4 -15.43 6.58 -4.54
N THR A 5 -15.25 7.28 -3.41
CA THR A 5 -16.37 7.70 -2.56
C THR A 5 -17.11 8.91 -3.17
N ALA A 6 -18.27 9.23 -2.59
CA ALA A 6 -19.10 10.35 -3.07
C ALA A 6 -18.37 11.69 -2.98
N ASP A 7 -17.43 11.86 -2.04
CA ASP A 7 -16.65 13.08 -1.89
C ASP A 7 -15.41 13.13 -2.80
N GLY A 8 -15.23 12.11 -3.63
CA GLY A 8 -14.11 12.05 -4.58
C GLY A 8 -12.86 11.38 -4.07
N THR A 9 -12.88 10.78 -2.88
CA THR A 9 -11.74 10.06 -2.33
C THR A 9 -11.66 8.65 -2.89
N TYR A 10 -10.48 8.25 -3.39
CA TYR A 10 -10.24 6.89 -3.83
C TYR A 10 -9.90 6.01 -2.63
N ILE A 11 -10.45 4.80 -2.60
CA ILE A 11 -10.16 3.82 -1.56
C ILE A 11 -9.48 2.61 -2.20
N TYR A 12 -8.27 2.32 -1.77
CA TYR A 12 -7.53 1.14 -2.20
C TYR A 12 -7.36 0.20 -1.02
N THR A 13 -7.62 -1.08 -1.23
CA THR A 13 -7.42 -2.10 -0.20
C THR A 13 -6.33 -3.05 -0.66
N ILE A 14 -5.31 -3.21 0.16
CA ILE A 14 -4.21 -4.14 -0.08
C ILE A 14 -4.31 -5.23 0.98
N ASP A 15 -4.67 -6.44 0.54
CA ASP A 15 -4.78 -7.60 1.44
C ASP A 15 -3.41 -8.24 1.59
N CYS A 16 -2.82 -8.10 2.77
CA CYS A 16 -1.51 -8.64 3.09
C CYS A 16 -1.57 -10.02 3.76
N THR A 17 -2.77 -10.59 3.90
CA THR A 17 -2.94 -11.90 4.53
C THR A 17 -2.08 -13.00 3.89
N PRO A 18 -1.97 -13.10 2.55
CA PRO A 18 -1.19 -14.16 1.93
C PRO A 18 0.32 -13.94 1.93
N VAL A 19 0.80 -12.82 2.48
CA VAL A 19 2.22 -12.47 2.42
C VAL A 19 3.06 -13.45 3.25
N ARG A 20 4.07 -14.05 2.61
CA ARG A 20 5.06 -14.95 3.24
C ARG A 20 6.47 -14.44 3.04
N HIS A 21 6.68 -13.59 2.04
CA HIS A 21 7.97 -13.07 1.63
C HIS A 21 7.77 -11.63 1.14
N TYR A 22 8.81 -10.79 1.17
CA TYR A 22 8.67 -9.39 0.75
C TYR A 22 8.15 -9.26 -0.68
N ARG A 23 8.46 -10.21 -1.56
CA ARG A 23 7.96 -10.22 -2.93
C ARG A 23 6.45 -10.35 -2.99
N ASP A 24 5.89 -11.13 -2.06
CA ASP A 24 4.44 -11.29 -1.97
C ASP A 24 3.77 -9.98 -1.66
N LEU A 25 4.40 -9.13 -0.85
CA LEU A 25 3.86 -7.81 -0.53
C LEU A 25 3.77 -6.95 -1.79
N TYR A 26 4.80 -6.95 -2.63
CA TYR A 26 4.74 -6.21 -3.89
C TYR A 26 3.65 -6.75 -4.82
N SER A 27 3.45 -8.07 -4.84
CA SER A 27 2.34 -8.65 -5.61
C SER A 27 0.99 -8.20 -5.10
N CYS A 28 0.81 -8.16 -3.78
CA CYS A 28 -0.42 -7.67 -3.15
C CYS A 28 -0.65 -6.19 -3.44
N ILE A 29 0.42 -5.40 -3.45
CA ILE A 29 0.36 -3.97 -3.78
C ILE A 29 -0.12 -3.76 -5.22
N ASN A 30 0.47 -4.47 -6.16
CA ASN A 30 0.05 -4.38 -7.56
C ASN A 30 -1.41 -4.78 -7.74
N GLU A 31 -1.83 -5.83 -7.05
CA GLU A 31 -3.20 -6.31 -7.10
C GLU A 31 -4.17 -5.29 -6.49
N GLY A 32 -3.83 -4.74 -5.33
CA GLY A 32 -4.65 -3.76 -4.65
C GLY A 32 -4.83 -2.46 -5.41
N PHE A 33 -3.81 -2.03 -6.15
CA PHE A 33 -3.89 -0.86 -7.02
C PHE A 33 -4.30 -1.20 -8.45
N GLU A 34 -4.56 -2.48 -8.73
CA GLU A 34 -4.94 -2.96 -10.06
C GLU A 34 -3.89 -2.64 -11.13
N LEU A 35 -2.62 -2.74 -10.74
CA LEU A 35 -1.48 -2.48 -11.62
C LEU A 35 -0.87 -3.79 -12.09
N THR A 36 -0.55 -3.88 -13.38
CA THR A 36 0.08 -5.08 -13.94
C THR A 36 1.59 -4.89 -13.97
N GLY A 37 2.27 -5.35 -12.90
CA GLY A 37 3.73 -5.34 -12.83
C GLY A 37 4.38 -3.96 -12.81
N ARG A 38 3.60 -2.90 -12.56
CA ARG A 38 4.11 -1.53 -12.58
C ARG A 38 5.04 -1.24 -11.41
N VAL A 39 4.69 -1.75 -10.23
CA VAL A 39 5.56 -1.67 -9.07
C VAL A 39 6.37 -2.96 -9.03
N GLY A 40 7.62 -2.92 -9.42
CA GLY A 40 8.52 -4.05 -9.29
C GLY A 40 8.91 -4.25 -7.83
N GLU A 41 9.89 -5.10 -7.56
CA GLU A 41 10.38 -5.35 -6.20
C GLU A 41 11.33 -4.24 -5.75
N ASN A 42 10.87 -3.00 -5.81
CA ASN A 42 11.69 -1.80 -5.65
C ASN A 42 10.90 -0.71 -4.92
N ARG A 43 11.46 -0.23 -3.82
CA ARG A 43 10.82 0.81 -3.00
C ARG A 43 10.71 2.15 -3.73
N ASP A 44 11.65 2.48 -4.59
CA ASP A 44 11.58 3.72 -5.39
C ASP A 44 10.40 3.67 -6.37
N ALA A 45 10.17 2.51 -7.00
CA ALA A 45 9.02 2.32 -7.87
C ALA A 45 7.71 2.40 -7.08
N LEU A 46 7.69 1.89 -5.85
CA LEU A 46 6.51 2.02 -4.99
C LEU A 46 6.25 3.49 -4.64
N TRP A 47 7.29 4.23 -4.29
CA TRP A 47 7.16 5.67 -4.01
C TRP A 47 6.57 6.41 -5.21
N ASP A 48 7.10 6.14 -6.42
CA ASP A 48 6.61 6.76 -7.64
C ASP A 48 5.13 6.41 -7.89
N CYS A 49 4.75 5.18 -7.60
CA CYS A 49 3.35 4.74 -7.72
C CYS A 49 2.46 5.53 -6.77
N LEU A 50 2.83 5.61 -5.49
CA LEU A 50 2.04 6.30 -4.47
C LEU A 50 1.92 7.80 -4.75
N THR A 51 2.94 8.39 -5.35
CA THR A 51 3.00 9.83 -5.56
C THR A 51 2.67 10.28 -6.98
N GLY A 52 2.38 9.36 -7.89
CA GLY A 52 2.16 9.75 -9.28
C GLY A 52 1.22 8.90 -10.12
N PHE A 53 0.93 7.66 -9.73
CA PHE A 53 0.16 6.76 -10.58
C PHE A 53 -1.23 6.41 -10.07
N ILE A 54 -1.43 6.45 -8.75
CA ILE A 54 -2.75 6.14 -8.17
C ILE A 54 -3.61 7.40 -8.08
N GLY A 55 -4.91 7.22 -7.90
CA GLY A 55 -5.84 8.34 -7.75
C GLY A 55 -5.68 9.06 -6.42
N TRP A 56 -5.87 10.36 -6.42
CA TRP A 56 -5.80 11.24 -5.26
C TRP A 56 -7.06 12.11 -5.19
N PRO A 57 -7.49 12.51 -4.00
CA PRO A 57 -7.02 12.06 -2.68
C PRO A 57 -7.39 10.59 -2.46
N CYS A 58 -6.65 9.90 -1.60
CA CYS A 58 -6.87 8.47 -1.41
C CYS A 58 -6.71 8.03 0.04
N GLU A 59 -7.39 6.93 0.35
CA GLU A 59 -7.19 6.17 1.58
C GLU A 59 -6.69 4.79 1.18
N ILE A 60 -5.54 4.41 1.70
CA ILE A 60 -4.93 3.11 1.41
C ILE A 60 -5.08 2.24 2.66
N ARG A 61 -5.84 1.17 2.54
CA ARG A 61 -6.12 0.24 3.61
C ARG A 61 -5.20 -0.97 3.49
N LEU A 62 -4.34 -1.16 4.47
CA LEU A 62 -3.45 -2.31 4.54
C LEU A 62 -4.06 -3.32 5.50
N SER A 63 -4.63 -4.40 4.98
CA SER A 63 -5.31 -5.41 5.80
C SER A 63 -4.41 -6.61 6.04
N GLY A 64 -4.62 -7.28 7.18
CA GLY A 64 -3.91 -8.52 7.52
C GLY A 64 -2.51 -8.34 8.08
N ILE A 65 -2.04 -7.11 8.27
CA ILE A 65 -0.70 -6.86 8.81
C ILE A 65 -0.60 -7.37 10.24
N SER A 66 -1.65 -7.21 11.04
CA SER A 66 -1.65 -7.64 12.44
C SER A 66 -1.56 -9.15 12.60
N SER A 67 -1.93 -9.92 11.55
CA SER A 67 -1.85 -11.38 11.57
C SER A 67 -0.44 -11.91 11.26
N LEU A 68 0.45 -11.05 10.82
CA LEU A 68 1.83 -11.44 10.51
C LEU A 68 2.65 -11.61 11.78
N SER A 69 3.60 -12.54 11.78
CA SER A 69 4.52 -12.70 12.89
C SER A 69 5.38 -11.46 13.05
N LYS A 70 5.90 -11.25 14.24
CA LYS A 70 6.80 -10.14 14.53
C LYS A 70 7.99 -10.11 13.59
N GLN A 71 8.58 -11.29 13.36
CA GLN A 71 9.73 -11.43 12.48
C GLN A 71 9.37 -11.05 11.04
N ARG A 72 8.24 -11.54 10.56
CA ARG A 72 7.79 -11.27 9.20
C ARG A 72 7.48 -9.79 9.01
N ARG A 73 6.82 -9.20 9.99
CA ARG A 73 6.52 -7.77 9.95
C ARG A 73 7.80 -6.93 9.93
N ALA A 74 8.81 -7.33 10.70
CA ALA A 74 10.09 -6.63 10.70
C ALA A 74 10.77 -6.67 9.33
N GLU A 75 10.66 -7.80 8.63
CA GLU A 75 11.20 -7.95 7.28
C GLU A 75 10.51 -7.02 6.27
N LEU A 76 9.25 -6.71 6.51
CA LEU A 76 8.46 -5.87 5.61
C LEU A 76 8.52 -4.38 5.98
N GLN A 77 9.14 -4.04 7.11
CA GLN A 77 9.07 -2.69 7.66
C GLN A 77 9.58 -1.62 6.70
N LYS A 78 10.64 -1.89 5.95
CA LYS A 78 11.20 -0.93 4.99
C LYS A 78 10.20 -0.59 3.88
N ILE A 79 9.41 -1.58 3.47
CA ILE A 79 8.36 -1.37 2.46
C ILE A 79 7.20 -0.60 3.06
N LEU A 80 6.78 -0.98 4.27
CA LEU A 80 5.70 -0.29 4.98
C LEU A 80 6.07 1.18 5.26
N ASP A 81 7.35 1.46 5.50
CA ASP A 81 7.83 2.82 5.71
C ASP A 81 7.63 3.71 4.49
N VAL A 82 7.62 3.15 3.29
CA VAL A 82 7.35 3.91 2.06
C VAL A 82 5.93 4.50 2.13
N PHE A 83 4.95 3.70 2.56
CA PHE A 83 3.58 4.17 2.76
C PHE A 83 3.52 5.29 3.80
N THR A 84 4.15 5.07 4.95
CA THR A 84 4.19 6.05 6.04
C THR A 84 4.83 7.36 5.58
N ASN A 85 5.93 7.28 4.85
CA ASN A 85 6.64 8.46 4.37
C ASN A 85 5.82 9.22 3.31
N ALA A 86 5.09 8.48 2.46
CA ALA A 86 4.20 9.12 1.48
C ALA A 86 3.08 9.89 2.18
N GLU A 87 2.49 9.32 3.22
CA GLU A 87 1.46 10.00 4.02
C GLU A 87 2.03 11.27 4.67
N LYS A 88 3.23 11.18 5.23
CA LYS A 88 3.89 12.34 5.86
C LYS A 88 4.18 13.44 4.85
N ALA A 89 4.55 13.08 3.64
CA ALA A 89 4.85 14.05 2.58
C ALA A 89 3.59 14.72 2.04
N TYR A 90 2.46 13.99 2.03
CA TYR A 90 1.19 14.47 1.46
C TYR A 90 0.03 14.17 2.43
N PRO A 91 0.03 14.77 3.64
CA PRO A 91 -0.91 14.37 4.70
C PRO A 91 -2.39 14.63 4.39
N ASP A 92 -2.68 15.61 3.54
CA ASP A 92 -4.06 15.92 3.16
C ASP A 92 -4.51 15.14 1.92
N THR A 93 -3.62 14.36 1.32
CA THR A 93 -3.84 13.70 0.03
C THR A 93 -3.79 12.18 0.17
N ILE A 94 -2.87 11.66 0.99
CA ILE A 94 -2.68 10.23 1.19
C ILE A 94 -2.93 9.90 2.65
N ASN A 95 -3.86 8.97 2.89
CA ASN A 95 -4.17 8.49 4.24
C ASN A 95 -3.93 6.98 4.29
N ILE A 96 -3.07 6.53 5.20
CA ILE A 96 -2.75 5.12 5.37
C ILE A 96 -3.49 4.58 6.60
N VAL A 97 -4.26 3.51 6.41
CA VAL A 97 -5.05 2.89 7.47
C VAL A 97 -4.69 1.41 7.56
N TYR A 98 -4.35 0.96 8.75
CA TYR A 98 -4.13 -0.46 9.02
C TYR A 98 -5.46 -1.06 9.50
N VAL A 99 -5.93 -2.09 8.80
CA VAL A 99 -7.16 -2.81 9.16
C VAL A 99 -6.86 -4.30 9.32
N ASP A 100 -7.62 -4.96 10.15
CA ASP A 100 -7.46 -6.39 10.41
C ASP A 100 -8.33 -7.26 9.49
#